data_6ef3e002583c0cfc14de301cea4838ba
#
_entry.id   6ef3e002583c0cfc14de301cea4838ba
#
_cell.length_a   1.000
_cell.length_b   1.000
_cell.length_c   1.000
_cell.angle_alpha   90.00
_cell.angle_beta   90.00
_cell.angle_gamma   90.00
#
_symmetry.space_group_name_H-M   'P 1'
#
loop_
_entity.id
_entity.type
_entity.pdbx_description
1 polymer ?
#
loop_
_entity_poly.entity_id
_entity_poly.type
_entity_poly.pdbx_seq_one_letter_code
_entity_poly.pdbx_strand_id
1 'polypeptide(L)'
;GIEALSGIPGSCGATPVQNVGAYGQEVAQTIARVRVWDRLEGRVRTMMSLDCRFSYRHSLFKGTDRYVVIDVMFQLIPGTLSQPVRYADLATQLGVAVGDRVPLAEAREAVLAQRRRRGMVLDAGDHDTWSCGSFFTNPLLSPAQFEALEERVHEHLGADVSPPRYPDAGGQVKTSAAWLIERAGFTKGFGMPGPAALSTKHTLAVTN
;
A
#
# COMPACT_ATOMS: atom_id res chain seq x y z
N GLY A 1 11.60 -4.68 -10.31
CA GLY A 1 10.77 -3.47 -10.10
C GLY A 1 9.41 -3.76 -9.50
N ILE A 2 9.10 -5.05 -9.20
CA ILE A 2 7.84 -5.47 -8.52
C ILE A 2 8.10 -6.43 -7.36
N GLU A 3 9.34 -6.65 -6.97
CA GLU A 3 9.73 -7.55 -5.89
C GLU A 3 9.12 -7.17 -4.54
N ALA A 4 8.95 -5.87 -4.27
CA ALA A 4 8.34 -5.38 -3.05
C ALA A 4 6.81 -5.65 -2.99
N LEU A 5 6.20 -6.02 -4.10
CA LEU A 5 4.77 -6.35 -4.19
C LEU A 5 4.50 -7.85 -3.97
N SER A 6 5.54 -8.64 -3.69
CA SER A 6 5.44 -10.08 -3.47
C SER A 6 4.48 -10.40 -2.33
N GLY A 7 3.60 -11.40 -2.54
CA GLY A 7 2.62 -11.84 -1.55
C GLY A 7 1.39 -10.95 -1.39
N ILE A 8 1.22 -9.90 -2.19
CA ILE A 8 -0.04 -9.14 -2.21
C ILE A 8 -1.11 -10.00 -2.89
N PRO A 9 -2.25 -10.26 -2.25
CA PRO A 9 -3.33 -11.05 -2.84
C PRO A 9 -4.07 -10.27 -3.91
N GLY A 10 -4.76 -11.00 -4.81
CA GLY A 10 -5.58 -10.43 -5.87
C GLY A 10 -5.07 -10.77 -7.27
N SER A 11 -5.75 -10.24 -8.28
CA SER A 11 -5.41 -10.48 -9.69
C SER A 11 -4.53 -9.36 -10.27
N CYS A 12 -3.71 -9.69 -11.27
CA CYS A 12 -2.93 -8.69 -12.01
C CYS A 12 -3.81 -7.60 -12.62
N GLY A 13 -5.01 -7.96 -13.11
CA GLY A 13 -5.95 -7.01 -13.69
C GLY A 13 -6.52 -6.00 -12.69
N ALA A 14 -6.49 -6.30 -11.39
CA ALA A 14 -6.92 -5.38 -10.34
C ALA A 14 -5.82 -4.40 -9.91
N THR A 15 -4.56 -4.68 -10.24
CA THR A 15 -3.43 -3.86 -9.74
C THR A 15 -3.48 -2.40 -10.19
N PRO A 16 -3.91 -2.03 -11.41
CA PRO A 16 -3.97 -0.62 -11.81
C PRO A 16 -5.11 0.16 -11.15
N VAL A 17 -6.16 -0.50 -10.62
CA VAL A 17 -7.34 0.20 -10.10
C VAL A 17 -6.97 1.19 -9.00
N GLN A 18 -6.19 0.78 -8.04
CA GLN A 18 -5.71 1.64 -6.96
C GLN A 18 -4.19 1.77 -6.91
N ASN A 19 -3.51 1.61 -8.05
CA ASN A 19 -2.05 1.74 -8.13
C ASN A 19 -1.38 0.95 -7.00
N VAL A 20 -1.52 -0.38 -7.02
CA VAL A 20 -1.02 -1.25 -5.95
C VAL A 20 0.44 -0.96 -5.66
N GLY A 21 0.77 -0.81 -4.39
CA GLY A 21 2.11 -0.46 -3.95
C GLY A 21 2.43 -0.93 -2.54
N ALA A 22 3.68 -1.26 -2.30
CA ALA A 22 4.24 -1.61 -1.02
C ALA A 22 5.75 -1.32 -0.99
N TYR A 23 6.28 -1.00 0.19
CA TYR A 23 7.71 -0.77 0.45
C TYR A 23 8.38 0.19 -0.54
N GLY A 24 7.64 1.22 -0.98
CA GLY A 24 8.14 2.26 -1.90
C GLY A 24 8.13 1.90 -3.37
N GLN A 25 7.59 0.75 -3.76
CA GLN A 25 7.29 0.40 -5.15
C GLN A 25 5.79 0.51 -5.42
N GLU A 26 5.42 0.92 -6.62
CA GLU A 26 4.04 0.98 -7.10
C GLU A 26 3.97 0.41 -8.52
N VAL A 27 2.85 -0.23 -8.88
CA VAL A 27 2.68 -0.83 -10.22
C VAL A 27 2.78 0.21 -11.34
N ALA A 28 2.41 1.47 -11.09
CA ALA A 28 2.55 2.58 -12.03
C ALA A 28 3.98 2.73 -12.56
N GLN A 29 4.99 2.34 -11.78
CA GLN A 29 6.40 2.44 -12.17
C GLN A 29 6.79 1.42 -13.24
N THR A 30 5.99 0.38 -13.43
CA THR A 30 6.26 -0.74 -14.32
C THR A 30 5.14 -0.99 -15.33
N ILE A 31 3.96 -0.41 -15.17
CA ILE A 31 2.88 -0.52 -16.14
C ILE A 31 3.23 0.31 -17.38
N ALA A 32 3.36 -0.36 -18.53
CA ALA A 32 3.51 0.29 -19.83
C ALA A 32 2.15 0.70 -20.39
N ARG A 33 1.16 -0.20 -20.31
CA ARG A 33 -0.21 0.05 -20.80
C ARG A 33 -1.23 -0.84 -20.12
N VAL A 34 -2.50 -0.43 -20.16
CA VAL A 34 -3.66 -1.18 -19.72
C VAL A 34 -4.67 -1.25 -20.86
N ARG A 35 -5.13 -2.46 -21.23
CA ARG A 35 -6.27 -2.61 -22.12
C ARG A 35 -7.54 -2.71 -21.31
N VAL A 36 -8.55 -1.95 -21.72
CA VAL A 36 -9.84 -1.89 -21.06
C VAL A 36 -10.98 -2.01 -22.08
N TRP A 37 -12.09 -2.56 -21.64
CA TRP A 37 -13.37 -2.35 -22.27
C TRP A 37 -13.96 -1.05 -21.72
N ASP A 38 -14.18 -0.06 -22.57
CA ASP A 38 -14.85 1.19 -22.22
C ASP A 38 -16.37 1.01 -22.46
N ARG A 39 -17.12 0.91 -21.37
CA ARG A 39 -18.58 0.69 -21.43
C ARG A 39 -19.33 1.86 -22.05
N LEU A 40 -18.80 3.08 -21.91
CA LEU A 40 -19.43 4.27 -22.50
C LEU A 40 -19.25 4.32 -24.02
N GLU A 41 -18.05 3.95 -24.49
CA GLU A 41 -17.75 3.95 -25.93
C GLU A 41 -18.07 2.62 -26.61
N GLY A 42 -18.39 1.57 -25.86
CA GLY A 42 -18.71 0.25 -26.38
C GLY A 42 -17.56 -0.41 -27.14
N ARG A 43 -16.30 -0.13 -26.76
CA ARG A 43 -15.12 -0.65 -27.46
C ARG A 43 -13.93 -0.90 -26.54
N VAL A 44 -13.00 -1.72 -27.02
CA VAL A 44 -11.70 -1.90 -26.38
C VAL A 44 -10.82 -0.67 -26.61
N ARG A 45 -10.18 -0.20 -25.56
CA ARG A 45 -9.18 0.88 -25.61
C ARG A 45 -7.86 0.41 -25.00
N THR A 46 -6.77 0.89 -25.56
CA THR A 46 -5.43 0.76 -24.98
C THR A 46 -5.05 2.10 -24.37
N MET A 47 -4.75 2.10 -23.09
CA MET A 47 -4.38 3.28 -22.32
C MET A 47 -2.92 3.15 -21.90
N MET A 48 -2.11 4.15 -22.24
CA MET A 48 -0.71 4.22 -21.78
C MET A 48 -0.68 4.58 -20.29
N SER A 49 0.43 4.33 -19.63
CA SER A 49 0.55 4.60 -18.17
C SER A 49 0.13 6.02 -17.80
N LEU A 50 0.47 7.02 -18.60
CA LEU A 50 0.09 8.43 -18.38
C LEU A 50 -1.44 8.65 -18.45
N ASP A 51 -2.12 7.93 -19.34
CA ASP A 51 -3.57 8.05 -19.49
C ASP A 51 -4.32 7.48 -18.26
N CYS A 52 -3.68 6.56 -17.52
CA CYS A 52 -4.26 5.92 -16.34
C CYS A 52 -4.31 6.84 -15.11
N ARG A 53 -3.66 8.01 -15.13
CA ARG A 53 -3.68 9.03 -14.06
C ARG A 53 -3.34 8.45 -12.68
N PHE A 54 -2.29 7.65 -12.62
CA PHE A 54 -1.86 7.05 -11.37
C PHE A 54 -1.41 8.10 -10.34
N SER A 55 -1.86 7.90 -9.10
CA SER A 55 -1.39 8.62 -7.93
C SER A 55 -1.44 7.69 -6.71
N TYR A 56 -1.15 8.18 -5.52
CA TYR A 56 -1.15 7.35 -4.32
C TYR A 56 -2.50 6.66 -4.10
N ARG A 57 -2.52 5.33 -4.21
CA ARG A 57 -3.73 4.47 -4.08
C ARG A 57 -4.90 4.91 -4.97
N HIS A 58 -4.60 5.50 -6.12
CA HIS A 58 -5.60 5.99 -7.04
C HIS A 58 -5.19 5.80 -8.52
N SER A 59 -6.20 5.72 -9.37
CA SER A 59 -6.10 5.78 -10.84
C SER A 59 -7.41 6.23 -11.44
N LEU A 60 -7.44 6.44 -12.76
CA LEU A 60 -8.66 6.69 -13.53
C LEU A 60 -9.72 5.60 -13.37
N PHE A 61 -9.31 4.38 -13.01
CA PHE A 61 -10.22 3.22 -12.90
C PHE A 61 -10.94 3.15 -11.54
N LYS A 62 -10.43 3.85 -10.53
CA LYS A 62 -10.98 3.80 -9.17
C LYS A 62 -12.26 4.66 -9.07
N GLY A 63 -13.31 4.07 -8.45
CA GLY A 63 -14.55 4.80 -8.18
C GLY A 63 -15.44 4.99 -9.42
N THR A 64 -15.21 4.23 -10.48
CA THR A 64 -16.05 4.22 -11.68
C THR A 64 -16.30 2.79 -12.16
N ASP A 65 -17.45 2.56 -12.76
CA ASP A 65 -17.81 1.31 -13.44
C ASP A 65 -17.63 1.38 -14.97
N ARG A 66 -17.12 2.52 -15.49
CA ARG A 66 -16.91 2.74 -16.92
C ARG A 66 -15.96 1.74 -17.55
N TYR A 67 -14.91 1.33 -16.85
CA TYR A 67 -13.83 0.55 -17.42
C TYR A 67 -13.77 -0.85 -16.82
N VAL A 68 -13.70 -1.86 -17.68
CA VAL A 68 -13.35 -3.24 -17.31
C VAL A 68 -11.93 -3.51 -17.78
N VAL A 69 -11.00 -3.74 -16.87
CA VAL A 69 -9.61 -4.07 -17.20
C VAL A 69 -9.56 -5.47 -17.82
N ILE A 70 -9.01 -5.56 -19.04
CA ILE A 70 -8.87 -6.81 -19.80
C ILE A 70 -7.48 -7.40 -19.55
N ASP A 71 -6.43 -6.59 -19.76
CA ASP A 71 -5.05 -6.99 -19.50
C ASP A 71 -4.19 -5.78 -19.09
N VAL A 72 -3.06 -6.11 -18.45
CA VAL A 72 -2.05 -5.14 -18.01
C VAL A 72 -0.70 -5.57 -18.56
N MET A 73 -0.03 -4.68 -19.27
CA MET A 73 1.33 -4.91 -19.74
C MET A 73 2.32 -4.24 -18.79
N PHE A 74 3.18 -5.06 -18.19
CA PHE A 74 4.30 -4.59 -17.38
C PHE A 74 5.58 -4.55 -18.21
N GLN A 75 6.33 -3.47 -18.07
CA GLN A 75 7.69 -3.34 -18.60
C GLN A 75 8.68 -3.50 -17.46
N LEU A 76 9.32 -4.67 -17.40
CA LEU A 76 10.28 -5.01 -16.35
C LEU A 76 11.69 -4.95 -16.92
N ILE A 77 12.64 -4.51 -16.11
CA ILE A 77 14.06 -4.53 -16.45
C ILE A 77 14.65 -5.82 -15.90
N PRO A 78 15.12 -6.74 -16.75
CA PRO A 78 15.81 -7.95 -16.29
C PRO A 78 17.05 -7.59 -15.49
N GLY A 79 17.29 -8.33 -14.40
CA GLY A 79 18.46 -8.11 -13.55
C GLY A 79 18.46 -9.02 -12.33
N THR A 80 19.59 -9.07 -11.66
CA THR A 80 19.80 -9.88 -10.44
C THR A 80 19.66 -9.08 -9.17
N LEU A 81 19.65 -7.73 -9.26
CA LEU A 81 19.54 -6.82 -8.12
C LEU A 81 18.14 -6.20 -8.03
N SER A 82 17.69 -5.99 -6.82
CA SER A 82 16.45 -5.28 -6.48
C SER A 82 16.49 -3.82 -6.94
N GLN A 83 15.33 -3.16 -6.93
CA GLN A 83 15.31 -1.70 -6.85
C GLN A 83 15.90 -1.22 -5.51
N PRO A 84 16.32 0.05 -5.39
CA PRO A 84 16.81 0.57 -4.13
C PRO A 84 15.83 0.34 -2.98
N VAL A 85 16.33 -0.19 -1.87
CA VAL A 85 15.56 -0.40 -0.64
C VAL A 85 15.19 0.97 -0.07
N ARG A 86 13.90 1.26 0.07
CA ARG A 86 13.41 2.60 0.47
C ARG A 86 12.89 2.66 1.91
N TYR A 87 12.67 1.52 2.55
CA TYR A 87 12.09 1.45 3.89
C TYR A 87 13.13 1.00 4.91
N ALA A 88 13.26 1.77 5.99
CA ALA A 88 14.24 1.52 7.05
C ALA A 88 14.10 0.11 7.67
N ASP A 89 12.88 -0.33 7.96
CA ASP A 89 12.62 -1.66 8.51
C ASP A 89 13.13 -2.78 7.59
N LEU A 90 12.96 -2.60 6.27
CA LEU A 90 13.43 -3.57 5.28
C LEU A 90 14.95 -3.51 5.13
N ALA A 91 15.53 -2.32 5.15
CA ALA A 91 16.99 -2.12 5.13
C ALA A 91 17.65 -2.76 6.34
N THR A 92 17.12 -2.54 7.53
CA THR A 92 17.59 -3.15 8.77
C THR A 92 17.52 -4.69 8.71
N GLN A 93 16.42 -5.25 8.21
CA GLN A 93 16.27 -6.69 8.06
C GLN A 93 17.29 -7.29 7.08
N LEU A 94 17.63 -6.56 6.02
CA LEU A 94 18.60 -6.97 5.00
C LEU A 94 20.06 -6.67 5.39
N GLY A 95 20.29 -5.94 6.48
CA GLY A 95 21.63 -5.54 6.93
C GLY A 95 22.31 -4.51 5.99
N VAL A 96 21.51 -3.65 5.34
CA VAL A 96 21.99 -2.66 4.36
C VAL A 96 21.48 -1.25 4.68
N ALA A 97 22.03 -0.23 4.02
CA ALA A 97 21.53 1.12 4.13
C ALA A 97 20.28 1.35 3.24
N VAL A 98 19.46 2.35 3.62
CA VAL A 98 18.38 2.83 2.74
C VAL A 98 19.02 3.40 1.47
N GLY A 99 18.54 2.95 0.29
CA GLY A 99 19.10 3.31 -1.01
C GLY A 99 19.95 2.20 -1.64
N ASP A 100 20.42 1.23 -0.86
CA ASP A 100 21.17 0.10 -1.38
C ASP A 100 20.31 -0.84 -2.21
N ARG A 101 20.98 -1.63 -3.05
CA ARG A 101 20.39 -2.72 -3.82
C ARG A 101 20.97 -4.04 -3.35
N VAL A 102 20.11 -5.04 -3.23
CA VAL A 102 20.48 -6.39 -2.81
C VAL A 102 20.10 -7.40 -3.88
N PRO A 103 20.57 -8.66 -3.81
CA PRO A 103 20.07 -9.72 -4.68
C PRO A 103 18.56 -9.79 -4.67
N LEU A 104 17.96 -9.91 -5.85
CA LEU A 104 16.50 -9.84 -6.04
C LEU A 104 15.75 -10.89 -5.20
N ALA A 105 16.31 -12.10 -5.09
CA ALA A 105 15.73 -13.17 -4.28
C ALA A 105 15.71 -12.80 -2.79
N GLU A 106 16.78 -12.21 -2.28
CA GLU A 106 16.89 -11.78 -0.87
C GLU A 106 15.88 -10.67 -0.57
N ALA A 107 15.78 -9.66 -1.44
CA ALA A 107 14.77 -8.59 -1.30
C ALA A 107 13.36 -9.18 -1.23
N ARG A 108 13.04 -10.11 -2.13
CA ARG A 108 11.74 -10.77 -2.18
C ARG A 108 11.43 -11.55 -0.90
N GLU A 109 12.37 -12.36 -0.41
CA GLU A 109 12.16 -13.14 0.82
C GLU A 109 12.06 -12.24 2.06
N ALA A 110 12.84 -11.18 2.14
CA ALA A 110 12.73 -10.19 3.22
C ALA A 110 11.35 -9.50 3.22
N VAL A 111 10.84 -9.13 2.05
CA VAL A 111 9.48 -8.57 1.91
C VAL A 111 8.43 -9.59 2.35
N LEU A 112 8.49 -10.83 1.88
CA LEU A 112 7.56 -11.89 2.27
C LEU A 112 7.61 -12.17 3.78
N ALA A 113 8.80 -12.21 4.38
CA ALA A 113 8.96 -12.38 5.81
C ALA A 113 8.30 -11.24 6.61
N GLN A 114 8.49 -9.98 6.19
CA GLN A 114 7.81 -8.83 6.80
C GLN A 114 6.30 -8.92 6.69
N ARG A 115 5.81 -9.31 5.51
CA ARG A 115 4.38 -9.42 5.26
C ARG A 115 3.74 -10.56 6.06
N ARG A 116 4.41 -11.73 6.17
CA ARG A 116 3.96 -12.85 7.01
C ARG A 116 3.84 -12.43 8.48
N ARG A 117 4.82 -11.72 9.02
CA ARG A 117 4.76 -11.21 10.40
C ARG A 117 3.56 -10.29 10.66
N ARG A 118 3.06 -9.62 9.62
CA ARG A 118 1.89 -8.72 9.69
C ARG A 118 0.58 -9.39 9.29
N GLY A 119 0.56 -10.71 9.08
CA GLY A 119 -0.63 -11.41 8.60
C GLY A 119 -1.07 -11.01 7.19
N MET A 120 -0.14 -10.54 6.32
CA MET A 120 -0.45 -10.02 4.99
C MET A 120 -0.03 -10.93 3.83
N VAL A 121 0.28 -12.19 4.12
CA VAL A 121 0.45 -13.26 3.15
C VAL A 121 -0.55 -14.33 3.50
N LEU A 122 -1.39 -14.72 2.54
CA LEU A 122 -2.47 -15.67 2.79
C LEU A 122 -1.92 -16.99 3.31
N ASP A 123 -2.45 -17.43 4.47
CA ASP A 123 -2.20 -18.71 5.10
C ASP A 123 -3.54 -19.25 5.61
N ALA A 124 -3.95 -20.43 5.14
CA ALA A 124 -5.21 -21.04 5.51
C ALA A 124 -5.32 -21.41 7.00
N GLY A 125 -4.18 -21.57 7.69
CA GLY A 125 -4.11 -21.85 9.12
C GLY A 125 -4.11 -20.62 10.02
N ASP A 126 -4.09 -19.42 9.45
CA ASP A 126 -3.97 -18.16 10.19
C ASP A 126 -5.07 -17.18 9.80
N HIS A 127 -6.09 -17.05 10.64
CA HIS A 127 -7.23 -16.16 10.44
C HIS A 127 -6.84 -14.68 10.25
N ASP A 128 -5.74 -14.23 10.85
CA ASP A 128 -5.24 -12.87 10.64
C ASP A 128 -4.89 -12.57 9.17
N THR A 129 -4.70 -13.60 8.35
CA THR A 129 -4.41 -13.46 6.93
C THR A 129 -5.67 -13.42 6.05
N TRP A 130 -6.85 -13.69 6.62
CA TRP A 130 -8.13 -13.67 5.91
C TRP A 130 -8.65 -12.25 5.78
N SER A 131 -7.93 -11.44 5.07
CA SER A 131 -8.18 -10.02 4.86
C SER A 131 -7.84 -9.61 3.43
N CYS A 132 -8.30 -8.46 3.02
CA CYS A 132 -7.91 -7.83 1.75
C CYS A 132 -6.60 -7.02 1.87
N GLY A 133 -5.77 -7.26 2.88
CA GLY A 133 -4.63 -6.44 3.24
C GLY A 133 -5.06 -5.19 4.02
N SER A 134 -4.32 -4.09 3.92
CA SER A 134 -4.68 -2.86 4.60
C SER A 134 -6.04 -2.34 4.10
N PHE A 135 -7.04 -2.33 4.97
CA PHE A 135 -8.34 -1.74 4.70
C PHE A 135 -8.27 -0.21 4.69
N PHE A 136 -7.52 0.35 5.63
CA PHE A 136 -7.31 1.78 5.73
C PHE A 136 -6.08 2.21 4.93
N THR A 137 -6.17 3.38 4.29
CA THR A 137 -5.04 4.03 3.61
C THR A 137 -4.53 5.19 4.46
N ASN A 138 -3.24 5.49 4.33
CA ASN A 138 -2.66 6.66 4.97
C ASN A 138 -3.34 7.93 4.41
N PRO A 139 -3.89 8.82 5.25
CA PRO A 139 -4.52 10.04 4.77
C PRO A 139 -3.48 11.03 4.23
N LEU A 140 -3.88 11.70 3.16
CA LEU A 140 -3.18 12.87 2.61
C LEU A 140 -3.94 14.12 3.09
N LEU A 141 -3.24 14.99 3.80
CA LEU A 141 -3.80 16.18 4.44
C LEU A 141 -3.16 17.43 3.84
N SER A 142 -3.91 18.51 3.72
CA SER A 142 -3.30 19.82 3.49
C SER A 142 -2.45 20.22 4.71
N PRO A 143 -1.49 21.15 4.57
CA PRO A 143 -0.73 21.65 5.71
C PRO A 143 -1.61 22.08 6.88
N ALA A 144 -2.67 22.86 6.61
CA ALA A 144 -3.61 23.32 7.65
C ALA A 144 -4.38 22.17 8.32
N GLN A 145 -4.76 21.13 7.56
CA GLN A 145 -5.40 19.94 8.13
C GLN A 145 -4.44 19.14 9.00
N PHE A 146 -3.17 19.10 8.63
CA PHE A 146 -2.15 18.41 9.44
C PHE A 146 -1.87 19.19 10.74
N GLU A 147 -1.78 20.51 10.69
CA GLU A 147 -1.64 21.35 11.88
C GLU A 147 -2.82 21.17 12.84
N ALA A 148 -4.04 21.20 12.35
CA ALA A 148 -5.23 20.93 13.16
C ALA A 148 -5.27 19.49 13.73
N LEU A 149 -4.70 18.51 13.04
CA LEU A 149 -4.51 17.17 13.58
C LEU A 149 -3.49 17.18 14.73
N GLU A 150 -2.37 17.86 14.54
CA GLU A 150 -1.28 17.95 15.51
C GLU A 150 -1.76 18.63 16.80
N GLU A 151 -2.51 19.71 16.71
CA GLU A 151 -3.16 20.36 17.85
C GLU A 151 -4.05 19.40 18.63
N ARG A 152 -4.93 18.67 17.95
CA ARG A 152 -5.81 17.65 18.60
C ARG A 152 -5.01 16.52 19.24
N VAL A 153 -3.91 16.10 18.63
CA VAL A 153 -3.03 15.09 19.21
C VAL A 153 -2.39 15.61 20.48
N HIS A 154 -1.91 16.83 20.48
CA HIS A 154 -1.31 17.47 21.68
C HIS A 154 -2.34 17.62 22.81
N GLU A 155 -3.56 18.02 22.49
CA GLU A 155 -4.65 18.14 23.48
C GLU A 155 -5.00 16.81 24.14
N HIS A 156 -5.01 15.70 23.39
CA HIS A 156 -5.49 14.41 23.88
C HIS A 156 -4.39 13.50 24.41
N LEU A 157 -3.17 13.60 23.89
CA LEU A 157 -2.07 12.70 24.18
C LEU A 157 -0.85 13.37 24.83
N GLY A 158 -0.86 14.70 24.92
CA GLY A 158 0.24 15.51 25.45
C GLY A 158 1.14 16.14 24.38
N ALA A 159 1.76 17.26 24.72
CA ALA A 159 2.55 18.09 23.82
C ALA A 159 3.82 17.38 23.24
N ASP A 160 4.28 16.32 23.88
CA ASP A 160 5.44 15.55 23.44
C ASP A 160 5.11 14.49 22.38
N VAL A 161 3.81 14.31 22.02
CA VAL A 161 3.35 13.32 21.07
C VAL A 161 2.99 13.99 19.75
N SER A 162 3.69 13.66 18.68
CA SER A 162 3.38 14.19 17.34
C SER A 162 3.02 13.07 16.37
N PRO A 163 2.05 13.30 15.45
CA PRO A 163 1.71 12.34 14.42
C PRO A 163 2.87 12.22 13.41
N PRO A 164 3.11 11.00 12.87
CA PRO A 164 4.11 10.81 11.81
C PRO A 164 3.85 11.72 10.61
N ARG A 165 4.91 12.36 10.11
CA ARG A 165 4.83 13.29 8.99
C ARG A 165 5.70 12.83 7.83
N TYR A 166 5.05 12.58 6.70
CA TYR A 166 5.71 12.18 5.46
C TYR A 166 5.37 13.18 4.35
N PRO A 167 6.34 13.84 3.74
CA PRO A 167 6.08 14.77 2.63
C PRO A 167 5.50 14.01 1.42
N ASP A 168 4.59 14.64 0.71
CA ASP A 168 4.05 14.16 -0.56
C ASP A 168 4.35 15.13 -1.70
N ALA A 169 4.47 14.62 -2.93
CA ALA A 169 4.87 15.39 -4.10
C ALA A 169 3.89 16.55 -4.45
N GLY A 170 2.64 16.47 -4.00
CA GLY A 170 1.61 17.50 -4.21
C GLY A 170 1.58 18.60 -3.15
N GLY A 171 2.61 18.71 -2.29
CA GLY A 171 2.62 19.68 -1.18
C GLY A 171 1.69 19.29 -0.02
N GLN A 172 1.11 18.10 -0.07
CA GLN A 172 0.32 17.52 1.01
C GLN A 172 1.23 16.82 2.02
N VAL A 173 0.69 16.55 3.19
CA VAL A 173 1.34 15.77 4.24
C VAL A 173 0.61 14.45 4.38
N LYS A 174 1.33 13.36 4.18
CA LYS A 174 0.82 12.01 4.47
C LYS A 174 1.13 11.65 5.90
N THR A 175 0.15 11.09 6.64
CA THR A 175 0.38 10.54 7.99
C THR A 175 -0.01 9.07 8.07
N SER A 176 0.34 8.40 9.17
CA SER A 176 0.10 6.97 9.34
C SER A 176 -1.30 6.68 9.86
N ALA A 177 -2.13 6.02 9.05
CA ALA A 177 -3.44 5.54 9.49
C ALA A 177 -3.32 4.54 10.65
N ALA A 178 -2.32 3.65 10.64
CA ALA A 178 -2.09 2.70 11.73
C ALA A 178 -1.83 3.43 13.06
N TRP A 179 -0.99 4.43 13.03
CA TRP A 179 -0.69 5.26 14.20
C TRP A 179 -1.95 5.96 14.72
N LEU A 180 -2.74 6.55 13.82
CA LEU A 180 -3.99 7.23 14.21
C LEU A 180 -4.99 6.26 14.84
N ILE A 181 -5.18 5.08 14.25
CA ILE A 181 -6.09 4.05 14.76
C ILE A 181 -5.65 3.60 16.16
N GLU A 182 -4.38 3.30 16.34
CA GLU A 182 -3.84 2.86 17.63
C GLU A 182 -3.94 3.96 18.71
N ARG A 183 -3.65 5.22 18.35
CA ARG A 183 -3.76 6.35 19.28
C ARG A 183 -5.20 6.76 19.59
N ALA A 184 -6.16 6.42 18.73
CA ALA A 184 -7.58 6.56 19.00
C ALA A 184 -8.15 5.42 19.89
N GLY A 185 -7.30 4.49 20.37
CA GLY A 185 -7.70 3.41 21.27
C GLY A 185 -8.09 2.10 20.57
N PHE A 186 -8.04 2.04 19.23
CA PHE A 186 -8.35 0.83 18.49
C PHE A 186 -7.08 -0.02 18.30
N THR A 187 -6.78 -0.83 19.28
CA THR A 187 -5.58 -1.67 19.28
C THR A 187 -5.77 -2.93 18.43
N LYS A 188 -4.67 -3.66 18.20
CA LYS A 188 -4.69 -4.96 17.52
C LYS A 188 -5.66 -5.91 18.21
N GLY A 189 -6.47 -6.64 17.44
CA GLY A 189 -7.50 -7.53 17.93
C GLY A 189 -8.79 -6.82 18.39
N PHE A 190 -8.91 -5.50 18.22
CA PHE A 190 -10.15 -4.78 18.57
C PHE A 190 -11.33 -5.37 17.81
N GLY A 191 -12.40 -5.67 18.52
CA GLY A 191 -13.62 -6.27 17.97
C GLY A 191 -13.69 -7.80 18.10
N MET A 192 -12.63 -8.46 18.57
CA MET A 192 -12.67 -9.91 18.82
C MET A 192 -13.48 -10.22 20.10
N PRO A 193 -14.22 -11.35 20.14
CA PRO A 193 -14.36 -12.41 19.14
C PRO A 193 -15.50 -12.16 18.11
N GLY A 194 -15.77 -10.95 17.71
CA GLY A 194 -16.81 -10.62 16.73
C GLY A 194 -16.58 -11.24 15.35
N PRO A 195 -17.58 -11.14 14.44
CA PRO A 195 -17.48 -11.70 13.09
C PRO A 195 -16.49 -10.97 12.19
N ALA A 196 -16.08 -9.76 12.58
CA ALA A 196 -15.00 -9.01 11.94
C ALA A 196 -14.28 -8.20 13.02
N ALA A 197 -12.96 -8.14 12.91
CA ALA A 197 -12.12 -7.47 13.90
C ALA A 197 -10.86 -6.88 13.24
N LEU A 198 -10.17 -5.99 13.95
CA LEU A 198 -8.80 -5.64 13.55
C LEU A 198 -7.89 -6.86 13.78
N SER A 199 -6.99 -7.09 12.82
CA SER A 199 -5.99 -8.16 12.95
C SER A 199 -5.19 -8.04 14.25
N THR A 200 -4.84 -9.18 14.86
CA THR A 200 -3.96 -9.20 16.03
C THR A 200 -2.51 -8.85 15.69
N LYS A 201 -2.18 -8.78 14.39
CA LYS A 201 -0.83 -8.50 13.88
C LYS A 201 -0.68 -7.11 13.29
N HIS A 202 -1.78 -6.54 12.75
CA HIS A 202 -1.71 -5.24 12.05
C HIS A 202 -3.04 -4.48 12.07
N THR A 203 -3.04 -3.31 12.68
CA THR A 203 -4.24 -2.47 12.87
C THR A 203 -4.86 -1.93 11.58
N LEU A 204 -4.16 -1.93 10.46
CA LEU A 204 -4.75 -1.56 9.16
C LEU A 204 -5.57 -2.68 8.52
N ALA A 205 -5.43 -3.92 8.96
CA ALA A 205 -6.13 -5.06 8.39
C ALA A 205 -7.40 -5.37 9.20
N VAL A 206 -8.51 -5.54 8.49
CA VAL A 206 -9.76 -6.07 9.03
C VAL A 206 -9.83 -7.54 8.61
N THR A 207 -9.99 -8.43 9.56
CA THR A 207 -10.06 -9.88 9.38
C THR A 207 -11.43 -10.41 9.78
N ASN A 208 -11.72 -11.59 9.30
CA ASN A 208 -12.99 -12.26 9.58
C ASN A 208 -12.72 -13.68 10.11
#